data_9402f51c911130badc2a5cfbd21dce4f
#
_entry.id   9402f51c911130badc2a5cfbd21dce4f
#
_cell.length_a   1.000
_cell.length_b   1.000
_cell.length_c   1.000
_cell.angle_alpha   90.00
_cell.angle_beta   90.00
_cell.angle_gamma   90.00
#
_symmetry.space_group_name_H-M   'P 1'
#
loop_
_entity.id
_entity.type
_entity.pdbx_description
1 polymer ?
#
loop_
_entity_poly.entity_id
_entity_poly.type
_entity_poly.pdbx_seq_one_letter_code
_entity_poly.pdbx_strand_id
1 'polypeptide(L)'
;SPERVRNFVVCGKPIAGHSLRSFFFARLTAHQQGLLAEAAYDEELLFAATVMHDLGLGTLATGRARFEVEGADLAAGLLAEHGIPDGGIGRVWEAIALHSSLGLADRMGLLTYLTHKGVFTDGGRFAELSPDLQEPVRVAYPRPAGDRSLQDAIVEHARKSPEAAPPF
;
A
#
# COMPACT_ATOMS: atom_id res chain seq x y z
N SER A 1 2.13 -10.48 14.18
CA SER A 1 1.08 -9.65 14.80
C SER A 1 1.25 -8.21 14.32
N PRO A 2 0.17 -7.39 14.29
CA PRO A 2 0.23 -5.98 13.89
C PRO A 2 1.29 -5.15 14.64
N GLU A 3 1.65 -5.55 15.86
CA GLU A 3 2.70 -4.88 16.64
C GLU A 3 4.10 -5.04 16.05
N ARG A 4 4.39 -6.15 15.37
CA ARG A 4 5.70 -6.37 14.76
C ARG A 4 5.92 -5.50 13.53
N VAL A 5 4.88 -5.19 12.79
CA VAL A 5 4.96 -4.35 11.57
C VAL A 5 5.04 -2.85 11.91
N ARG A 6 4.55 -2.41 13.07
CA ARG A 6 4.64 -1.00 13.51
C ARG A 6 6.07 -0.46 13.60
N ASN A 7 7.06 -1.32 13.79
CA ASN A 7 8.46 -0.92 13.91
C ASN A 7 9.15 -0.71 12.55
N PHE A 8 8.49 -1.02 11.43
CA PHE A 8 9.09 -0.97 10.09
C PHE A 8 8.75 0.27 9.27
N VAL A 9 7.99 1.22 9.80
CA VAL A 9 7.64 2.44 9.05
C VAL A 9 8.85 3.37 9.04
N VAL A 10 9.75 3.14 8.10
CA VAL A 10 10.94 3.98 7.82
C VAL A 10 10.55 5.23 7.00
N CYS A 11 9.30 5.29 6.54
CA CYS A 11 8.75 6.46 5.85
C CYS A 11 8.29 7.51 6.86
N GLY A 12 8.45 8.81 6.53
CA GLY A 12 8.04 9.91 7.41
C GLY A 12 6.56 9.83 7.84
N LYS A 13 6.22 10.48 8.96
CA LYS A 13 4.86 10.44 9.55
C LYS A 13 3.68 10.61 8.57
N PRO A 14 3.73 11.49 7.55
CA PRO A 14 2.64 11.65 6.59
C PRO A 14 2.40 10.41 5.72
N ILE A 15 3.47 9.75 5.26
CA ILE A 15 3.38 8.50 4.46
C ILE A 15 2.83 7.36 5.34
N ALA A 16 3.28 7.27 6.60
CA ALA A 16 2.72 6.31 7.55
C ALA A 16 1.21 6.49 7.76
N GLY A 17 0.73 7.72 7.81
CA GLY A 17 -0.71 8.03 7.89
C GLY A 17 -1.46 7.57 6.65
N HIS A 18 -0.90 7.78 5.46
CA HIS A 18 -1.44 7.28 4.19
C HIS A 18 -1.55 5.75 4.21
N SER A 19 -0.48 5.07 4.58
CA SER A 19 -0.41 3.61 4.62
C SER A 19 -1.46 3.00 5.57
N LEU A 20 -1.63 3.58 6.76
CA LEU A 20 -2.65 3.12 7.71
C LEU A 20 -4.07 3.36 7.21
N ARG A 21 -4.37 4.54 6.64
CA ARG A 21 -5.69 4.79 6.06
C ARG A 21 -5.95 3.84 4.89
N SER A 22 -4.95 3.57 4.06
CA SER A 22 -5.05 2.60 2.96
C SER A 22 -5.45 1.21 3.46
N PHE A 23 -4.88 0.74 4.57
CA PHE A 23 -5.28 -0.52 5.18
C PHE A 23 -6.76 -0.51 5.61
N PHE A 24 -7.18 0.50 6.35
CA PHE A 24 -8.56 0.56 6.82
C PHE A 24 -9.56 0.68 5.67
N PHE A 25 -9.25 1.46 4.63
CA PHE A 25 -10.11 1.55 3.45
C PHE A 25 -10.17 0.24 2.67
N ALA A 26 -9.05 -0.48 2.53
CA ALA A 26 -9.04 -1.81 1.93
C ALA A 26 -9.92 -2.80 2.72
N ARG A 27 -9.80 -2.80 4.05
CA ARG A 27 -10.60 -3.65 4.94
C ARG A 27 -12.09 -3.31 4.90
N LEU A 28 -12.45 -2.03 4.89
CA LEU A 28 -13.84 -1.57 4.77
C LEU A 28 -14.42 -1.94 3.39
N THR A 29 -13.63 -1.84 2.32
CA THR A 29 -14.01 -2.29 0.98
C THR A 29 -14.29 -3.79 0.99
N ALA A 30 -13.41 -4.60 1.59
CA ALA A 30 -13.63 -6.05 1.72
C ALA A 30 -14.91 -6.36 2.51
N HIS A 31 -15.18 -5.65 3.60
CA HIS A 31 -16.40 -5.79 4.38
C HIS A 31 -17.65 -5.44 3.55
N GLN A 32 -17.65 -4.28 2.90
CA GLN A 32 -18.79 -3.82 2.09
C GLN A 32 -19.12 -4.76 0.95
N GLN A 33 -18.11 -5.40 0.37
CA GLN A 33 -18.26 -6.33 -0.75
C GLN A 33 -18.46 -7.80 -0.31
N GLY A 34 -18.53 -8.09 0.98
CA GLY A 34 -18.71 -9.44 1.52
C GLY A 34 -17.51 -10.37 1.34
N LEU A 35 -16.31 -9.81 1.16
CA LEU A 35 -15.08 -10.56 0.84
C LEU A 35 -14.32 -11.09 2.05
N LEU A 36 -14.71 -10.69 3.28
CA LEU A 36 -14.01 -11.12 4.50
C LEU A 36 -14.08 -12.63 4.76
N ALA A 37 -15.09 -13.30 4.20
CA ALA A 37 -15.26 -14.75 4.32
C ALA A 37 -14.58 -15.55 3.20
N GLU A 38 -14.01 -14.88 2.21
CA GLU A 38 -13.31 -15.55 1.12
C GLU A 38 -12.03 -16.23 1.63
N ALA A 39 -11.78 -17.46 1.16
CA ALA A 39 -10.57 -18.21 1.53
C ALA A 39 -9.27 -17.50 1.12
N ALA A 40 -9.33 -16.61 0.12
CA ALA A 40 -8.20 -15.81 -0.33
C ALA A 40 -7.97 -14.55 0.53
N TYR A 41 -8.92 -14.17 1.40
CA TYR A 41 -8.77 -13.02 2.28
C TYR A 41 -7.80 -13.35 3.42
N ASP A 42 -6.82 -12.49 3.60
CA ASP A 42 -5.81 -12.60 4.66
C ASP A 42 -5.52 -11.20 5.20
N GLU A 43 -6.02 -10.92 6.40
CA GLU A 43 -5.90 -9.59 7.02
C GLU A 43 -4.46 -9.23 7.37
N GLU A 44 -3.63 -10.21 7.75
CA GLU A 44 -2.22 -9.95 8.07
C GLU A 44 -1.41 -9.60 6.82
N LEU A 45 -1.64 -10.32 5.73
CA LEU A 45 -1.00 -9.99 4.45
C LEU A 45 -1.53 -8.68 3.88
N LEU A 46 -2.83 -8.36 4.04
CA LEU A 46 -3.39 -7.08 3.62
C LEU A 46 -2.77 -5.92 4.40
N PHE A 47 -2.60 -6.09 5.71
CA PHE A 47 -1.91 -5.10 6.53
C PHE A 47 -0.44 -4.92 6.07
N ALA A 48 0.27 -6.02 5.85
CA ALA A 48 1.64 -5.99 5.37
C ALA A 48 1.74 -5.26 4.02
N ALA A 49 0.91 -5.63 3.05
CA ALA A 49 0.92 -5.02 1.72
C ALA A 49 0.64 -3.52 1.78
N THR A 50 -0.43 -3.11 2.48
CA THR A 50 -0.83 -1.70 2.55
C THR A 50 0.12 -0.83 3.37
N VAL A 51 0.76 -1.37 4.42
CA VAL A 51 1.69 -0.59 5.25
C VAL A 51 3.06 -0.44 4.57
N MET A 52 3.45 -1.39 3.74
CA MET A 52 4.76 -1.41 3.09
C MET A 52 4.75 -0.97 1.62
N HIS A 53 3.60 -0.62 1.02
CA HIS A 53 3.50 -0.36 -0.41
C HIS A 53 4.39 0.79 -0.92
N ASP A 54 4.68 1.77 -0.06
CA ASP A 54 5.50 2.94 -0.38
C ASP A 54 6.96 2.84 0.12
N LEU A 55 7.44 1.66 0.55
CA LEU A 55 8.83 1.49 0.98
C LEU A 55 9.85 1.93 -0.08
N GLY A 56 9.51 1.78 -1.36
CA GLY A 56 10.36 2.22 -2.46
C GLY A 56 10.50 3.74 -2.59
N LEU A 57 9.70 4.53 -1.88
CA LEU A 57 9.86 5.99 -1.76
C LEU A 57 10.75 6.38 -0.58
N GLY A 58 11.13 5.42 0.27
CA GLY A 58 11.92 5.65 1.46
C GLY A 58 13.43 5.65 1.20
N THR A 59 14.20 5.85 2.26
CA THR A 59 15.67 5.96 2.21
C THR A 59 16.39 4.65 1.92
N LEU A 60 15.69 3.51 2.02
CA LEU A 60 16.25 2.19 1.71
C LEU A 60 16.21 1.85 0.22
N ALA A 61 15.41 2.58 -0.57
CA ALA A 61 15.33 2.38 -2.00
C ALA A 61 16.57 2.92 -2.71
N THR A 62 17.00 2.21 -3.76
CA THR A 62 18.20 2.60 -4.54
C THR A 62 17.89 3.57 -5.67
N GLY A 63 16.62 3.67 -6.07
CA GLY A 63 16.18 4.46 -7.21
C GLY A 63 16.55 3.87 -8.58
N ARG A 64 16.82 2.57 -8.66
CA ARG A 64 17.22 1.89 -9.91
C ARG A 64 16.07 1.24 -10.65
N ALA A 65 14.93 1.03 -9.98
CA ALA A 65 13.71 0.50 -10.54
C ALA A 65 12.52 1.39 -10.15
N ARG A 66 11.34 1.07 -10.68
CA ARG A 66 10.11 1.71 -10.25
C ARG A 66 9.97 1.56 -8.73
N PHE A 67 9.49 2.61 -8.05
CA PHE A 67 9.39 2.57 -6.57
C PHE A 67 8.49 1.44 -6.07
N GLU A 68 7.46 1.07 -6.83
CA GLU A 68 6.59 -0.06 -6.51
C GLU A 68 7.35 -1.39 -6.50
N VAL A 69 8.27 -1.57 -7.45
CA VAL A 69 9.09 -2.79 -7.56
C VAL A 69 10.15 -2.82 -6.46
N GLU A 70 10.88 -1.72 -6.24
CA GLU A 70 11.84 -1.63 -5.14
C GLU A 70 11.16 -1.79 -3.77
N GLY A 71 9.97 -1.21 -3.60
CA GLY A 71 9.17 -1.38 -2.39
C GLY A 71 8.74 -2.84 -2.17
N ALA A 72 8.35 -3.53 -3.23
CA ALA A 72 8.00 -4.95 -3.19
C ALA A 72 9.20 -5.83 -2.81
N ASP A 73 10.39 -5.56 -3.37
CA ASP A 73 11.62 -6.28 -3.06
C ASP A 73 12.03 -6.07 -1.59
N LEU A 74 11.98 -4.83 -1.10
CA LEU A 74 12.26 -4.52 0.30
C LEU A 74 11.27 -5.21 1.24
N ALA A 75 9.98 -5.17 0.93
CA ALA A 75 8.94 -5.86 1.72
C ALA A 75 9.15 -7.37 1.75
N ALA A 76 9.48 -7.98 0.62
CA ALA A 76 9.76 -9.42 0.53
C ALA A 76 10.93 -9.82 1.42
N GLY A 77 12.02 -9.06 1.41
CA GLY A 77 13.17 -9.30 2.29
C GLY A 77 12.79 -9.24 3.77
N LEU A 78 12.06 -8.19 4.17
CA LEU A 78 11.59 -8.03 5.55
C LEU A 78 10.66 -9.16 6.00
N LEU A 79 9.75 -9.60 5.15
CA LEU A 79 8.82 -10.68 5.45
C LEU A 79 9.55 -12.03 5.60
N ALA A 80 10.55 -12.28 4.74
CA ALA A 80 11.39 -13.49 4.83
C ALA A 80 12.17 -13.54 6.14
N GLU A 81 12.77 -12.43 6.57
CA GLU A 81 13.47 -12.32 7.87
C GLU A 81 12.54 -12.60 9.05
N HIS A 82 11.24 -12.37 8.89
CA HIS A 82 10.21 -12.61 9.93
C HIS A 82 9.51 -13.96 9.80
N GLY A 83 9.97 -14.82 8.89
CA GLY A 83 9.48 -16.19 8.76
C GLY A 83 8.11 -16.31 8.11
N ILE A 84 7.70 -15.32 7.32
CA ILE A 84 6.48 -15.43 6.51
C ILE A 84 6.75 -16.45 5.38
N PRO A 85 5.83 -17.39 5.12
CA PRO A 85 5.99 -18.37 4.05
C PRO A 85 6.08 -17.73 2.66
N ASP A 86 6.86 -18.35 1.75
CA ASP A 86 7.10 -17.84 0.39
C ASP A 86 5.82 -17.51 -0.38
N GLY A 87 4.77 -18.32 -0.24
CA GLY A 87 3.48 -18.04 -0.87
C GLY A 87 2.82 -16.75 -0.38
N GLY A 88 2.97 -16.41 0.90
CA GLY A 88 2.53 -15.14 1.47
C GLY A 88 3.38 -13.97 0.98
N ILE A 89 4.71 -14.17 0.95
CA ILE A 89 5.67 -13.17 0.44
C ILE A 89 5.36 -12.82 -1.01
N GLY A 90 5.17 -13.83 -1.88
CA GLY A 90 4.85 -13.62 -3.29
C GLY A 90 3.57 -12.83 -3.51
N ARG A 91 2.52 -13.10 -2.72
CA ARG A 91 1.25 -12.36 -2.77
C ARG A 91 1.44 -10.90 -2.35
N VAL A 92 2.21 -10.62 -1.30
CA VAL A 92 2.49 -9.24 -0.85
C VAL A 92 3.36 -8.52 -1.87
N TRP A 93 4.36 -9.18 -2.44
CA TRP A 93 5.18 -8.62 -3.50
C TRP A 93 4.34 -8.17 -4.70
N GLU A 94 3.45 -9.05 -5.20
CA GLU A 94 2.54 -8.75 -6.31
C GLU A 94 1.63 -7.55 -5.96
N ALA A 95 1.05 -7.56 -4.77
CA ALA A 95 0.15 -6.49 -4.34
C ALA A 95 0.87 -5.13 -4.29
N ILE A 96 2.10 -5.09 -3.79
CA ILE A 96 2.89 -3.86 -3.73
C ILE A 96 3.35 -3.45 -5.14
N ALA A 97 3.90 -4.36 -5.93
CA ALA A 97 4.40 -4.05 -7.27
C ALA A 97 3.31 -3.52 -8.22
N LEU A 98 2.06 -3.91 -8.00
CA LEU A 98 0.93 -3.57 -8.88
C LEU A 98 -0.04 -2.55 -8.27
N HIS A 99 0.16 -2.08 -7.02
CA HIS A 99 -0.82 -1.24 -6.33
C HIS A 99 -1.20 0.04 -7.10
N SER A 100 -0.30 0.59 -7.90
CA SER A 100 -0.55 1.80 -8.70
C SER A 100 -1.05 1.51 -10.12
N SER A 101 -1.12 0.23 -10.53
CA SER A 101 -1.41 -0.19 -11.91
C SER A 101 -2.91 -0.25 -12.18
N LEU A 102 -3.49 0.90 -12.57
CA LEU A 102 -4.91 1.03 -12.93
C LEU A 102 -5.31 0.05 -14.04
N GLY A 103 -6.45 -0.60 -13.86
CA GLY A 103 -7.01 -1.55 -14.83
C GLY A 103 -6.33 -2.92 -14.84
N LEU A 104 -5.14 -3.05 -14.25
CA LEU A 104 -4.45 -4.31 -14.06
C LEU A 104 -4.70 -4.87 -12.65
N ALA A 105 -4.44 -4.08 -11.62
CA ALA A 105 -4.61 -4.48 -10.22
C ALA A 105 -6.05 -4.95 -9.91
N ASP A 106 -7.06 -4.34 -10.54
CA ASP A 106 -8.46 -4.75 -10.40
C ASP A 106 -8.76 -6.19 -10.89
N ARG A 107 -7.86 -6.79 -11.66
CA ARG A 107 -8.01 -8.12 -12.28
C ARG A 107 -7.07 -9.17 -11.71
N MET A 108 -6.25 -8.77 -10.76
CA MET A 108 -5.31 -9.66 -10.08
C MET A 108 -5.96 -10.32 -8.86
N GLY A 109 -5.18 -11.06 -8.09
CA GLY A 109 -5.65 -11.71 -6.87
C GLY A 109 -6.26 -10.75 -5.86
N LEU A 110 -7.06 -11.28 -4.92
CA LEU A 110 -7.82 -10.50 -3.94
C LEU A 110 -6.94 -9.53 -3.13
N LEU A 111 -5.74 -9.95 -2.73
CA LEU A 111 -4.82 -9.10 -1.98
C LEU A 111 -4.39 -7.88 -2.79
N THR A 112 -4.02 -8.07 -4.06
CA THR A 112 -3.64 -6.99 -4.99
C THR A 112 -4.80 -6.04 -5.22
N TYR A 113 -6.00 -6.58 -5.49
CA TYR A 113 -7.22 -5.81 -5.65
C TYR A 113 -7.51 -4.91 -4.44
N LEU A 114 -7.53 -5.49 -3.24
CA LEU A 114 -7.84 -4.75 -2.01
C LEU A 114 -6.77 -3.70 -1.68
N THR A 115 -5.50 -4.03 -1.86
CA THR A 115 -4.40 -3.08 -1.66
C THR A 115 -4.56 -1.87 -2.58
N HIS A 116 -4.79 -2.11 -3.87
CA HIS A 116 -5.06 -1.06 -4.87
C HIS A 116 -6.27 -0.19 -4.48
N LYS A 117 -7.40 -0.82 -4.11
CA LYS A 117 -8.60 -0.08 -3.69
C LYS A 117 -8.36 0.78 -2.45
N GLY A 118 -7.67 0.27 -1.45
CA GLY A 118 -7.35 1.02 -0.23
C GLY A 118 -6.48 2.24 -0.50
N VAL A 119 -5.40 2.06 -1.26
CA VAL A 119 -4.46 3.13 -1.62
C VAL A 119 -5.17 4.25 -2.40
N PHE A 120 -5.93 3.90 -3.44
CA PHE A 120 -6.61 4.89 -4.28
C PHE A 120 -7.82 5.54 -3.60
N THR A 121 -8.50 4.85 -2.68
CA THR A 121 -9.55 5.45 -1.85
C THR A 121 -8.96 6.55 -0.96
N ASP A 122 -7.79 6.34 -0.36
CA ASP A 122 -7.13 7.42 0.39
C ASP A 122 -6.71 8.57 -0.52
N GLY A 123 -6.31 8.30 -1.74
CA GLY A 123 -6.02 9.28 -2.77
C GLY A 123 -7.24 10.02 -3.34
N GLY A 124 -8.46 9.64 -2.92
CA GLY A 124 -9.71 10.27 -3.38
C GLY A 124 -10.16 9.84 -4.79
N ARG A 125 -9.63 8.73 -5.33
CA ARG A 125 -9.93 8.30 -6.71
C ARG A 125 -11.10 7.35 -6.85
N PHE A 126 -11.45 6.59 -5.80
CA PHE A 126 -12.59 5.68 -5.83
C PHE A 126 -13.68 6.14 -4.88
N ALA A 127 -14.88 6.34 -5.43
CA ALA A 127 -16.08 6.73 -4.68
C ALA A 127 -16.93 5.52 -4.22
N GLU A 128 -16.41 4.29 -4.36
CA GLU A 128 -17.14 3.06 -4.05
C GLU A 128 -17.42 2.91 -2.55
N LEU A 129 -16.50 3.36 -1.72
CA LEU A 129 -16.69 3.41 -0.27
C LEU A 129 -17.37 4.72 0.13
N SER A 130 -18.55 4.63 0.78
CA SER A 130 -19.32 5.81 1.15
C SER A 130 -18.54 6.76 2.07
N PRO A 131 -18.78 8.08 2.01
CA PRO A 131 -18.13 9.05 2.90
C PRO A 131 -18.31 8.73 4.38
N ASP A 132 -19.47 8.24 4.79
CA ASP A 132 -19.78 7.89 6.18
C ASP A 132 -18.89 6.76 6.71
N LEU A 133 -18.50 5.82 5.85
CA LEU A 133 -17.55 4.77 6.22
C LEU A 133 -16.09 5.26 6.23
N GLN A 134 -15.77 6.27 5.42
CA GLN A 134 -14.43 6.85 5.38
C GLN A 134 -14.14 7.79 6.56
N GLU A 135 -15.15 8.54 7.03
CA GLU A 135 -14.98 9.60 8.01
C GLU A 135 -14.33 9.15 9.33
N PRO A 136 -14.71 8.03 9.96
CA PRO A 136 -14.06 7.56 11.19
C PRO A 136 -12.57 7.31 11.02
N VAL A 137 -12.15 6.79 9.86
CA VAL A 137 -10.74 6.54 9.54
C VAL A 137 -9.98 7.86 9.35
N ARG A 138 -10.59 8.84 8.66
CA ARG A 138 -9.99 10.15 8.43
C ARG A 138 -9.86 10.96 9.71
N VAL A 139 -10.79 10.82 10.65
CA VAL A 139 -10.73 11.43 11.98
C VAL A 139 -9.63 10.79 12.82
N ALA A 140 -9.53 9.45 12.82
CA ALA A 140 -8.53 8.73 13.60
C ALA A 140 -7.09 8.93 13.07
N TYR A 141 -6.94 9.10 11.76
CA TYR A 141 -5.66 9.27 11.07
C TYR A 141 -5.73 10.49 10.15
N PRO A 142 -5.73 11.72 10.68
CA PRO A 142 -5.92 12.91 9.88
C PRO A 142 -4.76 13.15 8.91
N ARG A 143 -5.08 13.67 7.72
CA ARG A 143 -4.09 14.19 6.79
C ARG A 143 -3.83 15.66 7.14
N PRO A 144 -2.57 16.07 7.35
CA PRO A 144 -2.25 17.47 7.55
C PRO A 144 -2.73 18.32 6.35
N ALA A 145 -3.29 19.50 6.63
CA ALA A 145 -3.73 20.40 5.57
C ALA A 145 -2.55 20.79 4.66
N GLY A 146 -2.75 20.69 3.35
CA GLY A 146 -1.69 20.99 2.37
C GLY A 146 -0.55 19.98 2.30
N ASP A 147 -0.67 18.81 2.93
CA ASP A 147 0.36 17.78 2.89
C ASP A 147 0.52 17.24 1.46
N ARG A 148 1.72 17.41 0.93
CA ARG A 148 2.16 16.93 -0.39
C ARG A 148 3.29 15.91 -0.31
N SER A 149 3.59 15.40 0.88
CA SER A 149 4.77 14.56 1.13
C SER A 149 4.85 13.35 0.20
N LEU A 150 3.71 12.70 -0.05
CA LEU A 150 3.65 11.55 -0.97
C LEU A 150 3.92 12.00 -2.42
N GLN A 151 3.25 13.05 -2.88
CA GLN A 151 3.45 13.56 -4.24
C GLN A 151 4.90 14.02 -4.46
N ASP A 152 5.47 14.72 -3.49
CA ASP A 152 6.84 15.21 -3.56
C ASP A 152 7.84 14.04 -3.56
N ALA A 153 7.60 12.98 -2.79
CA ALA A 153 8.42 11.76 -2.79
C ALA A 153 8.37 11.03 -4.14
N ILE A 154 7.19 10.92 -4.76
CA ILE A 154 7.02 10.32 -6.10
C ILE A 154 7.77 11.14 -7.15
N VAL A 155 7.62 12.47 -7.13
CA VAL A 155 8.32 13.37 -8.07
C VAL A 155 9.82 13.28 -7.89
N GLU A 156 10.31 13.24 -6.64
CA GLU A 156 11.75 13.12 -6.36
C GLU A 156 12.31 11.78 -6.84
N HIS A 157 11.57 10.69 -6.61
CA HIS A 157 11.95 9.37 -7.14
C HIS A 157 12.05 9.38 -8.67
N ALA A 158 11.04 9.92 -9.35
CA ALA A 158 11.03 10.03 -10.82
C ALA A 158 12.18 10.89 -11.37
N ARG A 159 12.61 11.93 -10.65
CA ARG A 159 13.77 12.76 -11.01
C ARG A 159 15.09 12.00 -10.92
N LYS A 160 15.23 11.12 -9.90
CA LYS A 160 16.44 10.31 -9.72
C LYS A 160 16.57 9.20 -10.76
N SER A 161 15.46 8.65 -11.18
CA SER A 161 15.39 7.52 -12.10
C SER A 161 14.30 7.74 -13.15
N PRO A 162 14.53 8.58 -14.15
CA PRO A 162 13.53 8.84 -15.20
C PRO A 162 13.07 7.57 -15.92
N GLU A 163 13.99 6.60 -16.12
CA GLU A 163 13.68 5.32 -16.77
C GLU A 163 12.82 4.40 -15.88
N ALA A 164 12.88 4.60 -14.55
CA ALA A 164 12.08 3.88 -13.60
C ALA A 164 10.71 4.55 -13.34
N ALA A 165 10.47 5.73 -13.90
CA ALA A 165 9.17 6.38 -13.81
C ALA A 165 8.12 5.54 -14.54
N PRO A 166 6.87 5.47 -14.00
CA PRO A 166 5.80 4.78 -14.70
C PRO A 166 5.56 5.44 -16.08
N PRO A 167 5.33 4.65 -17.12
CA PRO A 167 4.92 5.20 -18.42
C PRO A 167 3.53 5.84 -18.26
N PHE A 168 3.41 7.08 -18.68
CA PHE A 168 2.16 7.84 -18.64
C PHE A 168 1.42 7.69 -19.97
#